data_4ccc5bcb210ee50bb21d41dd7d01fbd5
#
_entry.id   4ccc5bcb210ee50bb21d41dd7d01fbd5
#
_cell.length_a   1.000
_cell.length_b   1.000
_cell.length_c   1.000
_cell.angle_alpha   90.00
_cell.angle_beta   90.00
_cell.angle_gamma   90.00
#
_symmetry.space_group_name_H-M   'P 1'
#
loop_
_entity.id
_entity.type
_entity.pdbx_description
1 polymer ?
#
loop_
_entity_poly.entity_id
_entity_poly.type
_entity_poly.pdbx_seq_one_letter_code
_entity_poly.pdbx_strand_id
1 'polypeptide(L)'
;MQPDVATLTLPFTDSLITIGTTMHGGAIASLIDTAAMVAAWSDDSVPADLRGTTVSLTVIYLATAEHEDIQATARVLRRGRNLVYLDVEVQSLSGKSVARGLVTYKLG
;
A
#
# COMPACT_ATOMS: atom_id res chain seq x y z
N MET A 1 -2.91 -13.03 -7.23
CA MET A 1 -3.44 -11.66 -7.18
C MET A 1 -4.73 -11.59 -7.98
N GLN A 2 -5.77 -11.02 -7.41
CA GLN A 2 -7.02 -10.79 -8.11
C GLN A 2 -6.99 -9.42 -8.79
N PRO A 3 -7.74 -9.20 -9.88
CA PRO A 3 -7.91 -7.85 -10.42
C PRO A 3 -8.43 -6.91 -9.33
N ASP A 4 -7.89 -5.69 -9.30
CA ASP A 4 -8.30 -4.62 -8.39
C ASP A 4 -7.95 -4.85 -6.91
N VAL A 5 -7.23 -5.93 -6.59
CA VAL A 5 -6.75 -6.21 -5.23
C VAL A 5 -5.30 -6.66 -5.28
N ALA A 6 -4.48 -6.14 -4.40
CA ALA A 6 -3.10 -6.58 -4.23
C ALA A 6 -2.76 -6.66 -2.75
N THR A 7 -2.06 -7.72 -2.38
CA THR A 7 -1.57 -7.92 -1.03
C THR A 7 -0.06 -8.07 -1.04
N LEU A 8 0.62 -7.24 -0.27
CA LEU A 8 2.08 -7.25 -0.15
C LEU A 8 2.47 -7.39 1.31
N THR A 9 3.53 -8.15 1.55
CA THR A 9 4.07 -8.32 2.89
C THR A 9 5.42 -7.62 2.98
N LEU A 10 5.62 -6.83 4.04
CA LEU A 10 6.91 -6.23 4.37
C LEU A 10 7.46 -6.98 5.59
N PRO A 11 8.49 -7.82 5.39
CA PRO A 11 9.12 -8.50 6.51
C PRO A 11 9.79 -7.52 7.45
N PHE A 12 9.74 -7.81 8.74
CA PHE A 12 10.44 -7.00 9.72
C PHE A 12 11.95 -7.18 9.54
N THR A 13 12.68 -6.07 9.53
CA THR A 13 14.15 -6.04 9.60
C THR A 13 14.60 -4.91 10.50
N ASP A 14 15.77 -5.03 11.09
CA ASP A 14 16.30 -3.99 11.99
C ASP A 14 16.48 -2.64 11.28
N SER A 15 16.72 -2.65 9.98
CA SER A 15 16.89 -1.41 9.20
C SER A 15 15.59 -0.59 9.07
N LEU A 16 14.44 -1.16 9.42
CA LEU A 16 13.14 -0.47 9.36
C LEU A 16 12.73 0.17 10.69
N ILE A 17 13.58 0.06 11.71
CA ILE A 17 13.28 0.56 13.05
C ILE A 17 13.52 2.06 13.14
N THR A 18 12.58 2.79 13.77
CA THR A 18 12.74 4.20 14.13
C THR A 18 13.30 4.33 15.54
N ILE A 19 12.61 3.73 16.52
CA ILE A 19 12.97 3.77 17.94
C ILE A 19 12.70 2.40 18.54
N GLY A 20 13.68 1.82 19.20
CA GLY A 20 13.51 0.50 19.81
C GLY A 20 13.15 -0.55 18.79
N THR A 21 11.95 -1.12 18.87
CA THR A 21 11.43 -2.13 17.93
C THR A 21 10.32 -1.60 17.03
N THR A 22 10.06 -0.28 17.04
CA THR A 22 8.99 0.33 16.25
C THR A 22 9.41 0.51 14.80
N MET A 23 8.61 0.00 13.87
CA MET A 23 8.89 0.13 12.45
C MET A 23 8.75 1.58 11.99
N HIS A 24 9.64 2.01 11.10
CA HIS A 24 9.66 3.37 10.57
C HIS A 24 8.39 3.69 9.77
N GLY A 25 7.76 4.84 10.05
CA GLY A 25 6.54 5.27 9.36
C GLY A 25 6.72 5.42 7.85
N GLY A 26 7.91 5.85 7.41
CA GLY A 26 8.24 5.94 5.99
C GLY A 26 8.23 4.58 5.29
N ALA A 27 8.64 3.52 5.98
CA ALA A 27 8.57 2.17 5.44
C ALA A 27 7.11 1.74 5.24
N ILE A 28 6.24 2.07 6.19
CA ILE A 28 4.81 1.77 6.10
C ILE A 28 4.17 2.55 4.95
N ALA A 29 4.48 3.84 4.80
CA ALA A 29 3.97 4.66 3.70
C ALA A 29 4.44 4.12 2.34
N SER A 30 5.69 3.68 2.24
CA SER A 30 6.22 3.08 1.01
C SER A 30 5.51 1.78 0.66
N LEU A 31 5.20 0.97 1.66
CA LEU A 31 4.44 -0.26 1.46
C LEU A 31 3.04 0.03 0.93
N ILE A 32 2.36 1.03 1.49
CA ILE A 32 1.04 1.46 1.04
C ILE A 32 1.09 1.92 -0.42
N ASP A 33 2.05 2.76 -0.76
CA ASP A 33 2.20 3.29 -2.11
C ASP A 33 2.48 2.17 -3.12
N THR A 34 3.36 1.25 -2.77
CA THR A 34 3.69 0.11 -3.64
C THR A 34 2.51 -0.83 -3.83
N ALA A 35 1.78 -1.15 -2.76
CA ALA A 35 0.60 -2.01 -2.84
C ALA A 35 -0.48 -1.38 -3.72
N ALA A 36 -0.71 -0.07 -3.58
CA ALA A 36 -1.65 0.66 -4.41
C ALA A 36 -1.25 0.63 -5.89
N MET A 37 0.02 0.81 -6.18
CA MET A 37 0.55 0.73 -7.54
C MET A 37 0.28 -0.65 -8.14
N VAL A 38 0.59 -1.72 -7.42
CA VAL A 38 0.38 -3.09 -7.92
C VAL A 38 -1.11 -3.32 -8.18
N ALA A 39 -1.99 -2.89 -7.29
CA ALA A 39 -3.43 -3.04 -7.48
C ALA A 39 -3.93 -2.22 -8.69
N ALA A 40 -3.42 -1.02 -8.88
CA ALA A 40 -3.79 -0.17 -10.02
C ALA A 40 -3.44 -0.83 -11.35
N TRP A 41 -2.31 -1.53 -11.42
CA TRP A 41 -1.86 -2.24 -12.62
C TRP A 41 -2.43 -3.64 -12.78
N SER A 42 -3.25 -4.11 -11.85
CA SER A 42 -3.71 -5.51 -11.82
C SER A 42 -4.82 -5.82 -12.81
N ASP A 43 -5.39 -4.81 -13.46
CA ASP A 43 -6.47 -5.01 -14.44
C ASP A 43 -5.85 -5.35 -15.81
N ASP A 44 -6.28 -6.45 -16.41
CA ASP A 44 -5.79 -6.92 -17.71
C ASP A 44 -6.04 -5.90 -18.84
N SER A 45 -7.03 -5.01 -18.67
CA SER A 45 -7.31 -3.97 -19.67
C SER A 45 -6.26 -2.84 -19.68
N VAL A 46 -5.36 -2.80 -18.68
CA VAL A 46 -4.34 -1.77 -18.61
C VAL A 46 -3.18 -2.14 -19.54
N PRO A 47 -2.85 -1.29 -20.55
CA PRO A 47 -1.72 -1.57 -21.43
C PRO A 47 -0.40 -1.59 -20.66
N ALA A 48 0.46 -2.56 -20.97
CA ALA A 48 1.73 -2.75 -20.25
C ALA A 48 2.72 -1.60 -20.45
N ASP A 49 2.56 -0.81 -21.52
CA ASP A 49 3.45 0.28 -21.85
C ASP A 49 3.01 1.63 -21.27
N LEU A 50 1.87 1.68 -20.59
CA LEU A 50 1.45 2.90 -19.91
C LEU A 50 2.41 3.22 -18.77
N ARG A 51 2.58 4.52 -18.56
CA ARG A 51 3.28 5.02 -17.38
C ARG A 51 2.30 5.21 -16.25
N GLY A 52 2.81 5.18 -15.03
CA GLY A 52 1.99 5.41 -13.86
C GLY A 52 2.70 6.31 -12.87
N THR A 53 1.90 7.06 -12.11
CA THR A 53 2.44 7.92 -11.08
C THR A 53 1.43 8.09 -9.96
N THR A 54 1.93 8.15 -8.72
CA THR A 54 1.10 8.46 -7.56
C THR A 54 0.80 9.96 -7.56
N VAL A 55 -0.48 10.30 -7.57
CA VAL A 55 -0.94 11.69 -7.56
C VAL A 55 -1.14 12.18 -6.14
N SER A 56 -1.67 11.32 -5.28
CA SER A 56 -2.01 11.68 -3.91
C SER A 56 -1.85 10.46 -3.01
N LEU A 57 -1.29 10.67 -1.84
CA LEU A 57 -1.10 9.64 -0.83
C LEU A 57 -1.42 10.23 0.53
N THR A 58 -2.45 9.70 1.19
CA THR A 58 -2.80 10.07 2.56
C THR A 58 -2.67 8.83 3.42
N VAL A 59 -1.90 8.93 4.49
CA VAL A 59 -1.68 7.82 5.41
C VAL A 59 -2.13 8.21 6.80
N ILE A 60 -2.91 7.32 7.42
CA ILE A 60 -3.31 7.45 8.81
C ILE A 60 -2.62 6.34 9.58
N TYR A 61 -1.80 6.70 10.55
CA TYR A 61 -1.12 5.73 11.42
C TYR A 61 -2.01 5.48 12.62
N LEU A 62 -2.44 4.23 12.78
CA LEU A 62 -3.41 3.84 13.80
C LEU A 62 -2.74 3.22 15.02
N ALA A 63 -1.62 2.53 14.82
CA ALA A 63 -0.87 1.87 15.88
C ALA A 63 0.57 1.67 15.42
N THR A 64 1.46 1.42 16.38
CA THR A 64 2.85 1.11 16.06
C THR A 64 2.98 -0.33 15.58
N ALA A 65 3.85 -0.55 14.60
CA ALA A 65 4.26 -1.89 14.19
C ALA A 65 5.58 -2.19 14.88
N GLU A 66 5.60 -3.19 15.75
CA GLU A 66 6.74 -3.50 16.59
C GLU A 66 7.19 -4.95 16.35
N HIS A 67 8.41 -5.11 15.85
CA HIS A 67 9.07 -6.40 15.71
C HIS A 67 8.18 -7.47 15.03
N GLU A 68 7.33 -7.06 14.10
CA GLU A 68 6.43 -7.94 13.36
C GLU A 68 6.47 -7.61 11.87
N ASP A 69 6.26 -8.62 11.05
CA ASP A 69 5.98 -8.39 9.64
C ASP A 69 4.62 -7.70 9.53
N ILE A 70 4.47 -6.86 8.51
CA ILE A 70 3.20 -6.20 8.22
C ILE A 70 2.75 -6.53 6.81
N GLN A 71 1.44 -6.46 6.60
CA GLN A 71 0.83 -6.79 5.33
C GLN A 71 -0.10 -5.67 4.91
N ALA A 72 0.05 -5.22 3.67
CA ALA A 72 -0.82 -4.22 3.06
C ALA A 72 -1.73 -4.88 2.04
N THR A 73 -3.02 -4.60 2.13
CA THR A 73 -4.01 -5.03 1.14
C THR A 73 -4.60 -3.79 0.49
N ALA A 74 -4.34 -3.62 -0.79
CA ALA A 74 -4.85 -2.52 -1.57
C ALA A 74 -6.06 -2.96 -2.39
N ARG A 75 -7.10 -2.13 -2.40
CA ARG A 75 -8.32 -2.38 -3.17
C ARG A 75 -8.65 -1.16 -4.00
N VAL A 76 -8.97 -1.39 -5.26
CA VAL A 76 -9.45 -0.33 -6.12
C VAL A 76 -10.88 0.01 -5.72
N LEU A 77 -11.10 1.28 -5.36
CA LEU A 77 -12.44 1.79 -5.05
C LEU A 77 -13.16 2.22 -6.32
N ARG A 78 -12.42 2.80 -7.26
CA ARG A 78 -12.98 3.27 -8.53
C ARG A 78 -11.86 3.41 -9.55
N ARG A 79 -12.16 3.01 -10.79
CA ARG A 79 -11.32 3.32 -11.94
C ARG A 79 -11.99 4.40 -12.77
N GLY A 80 -11.35 5.57 -12.85
CA GLY A 80 -11.74 6.61 -13.79
C GLY A 80 -11.08 6.37 -15.14
N ARG A 81 -11.12 7.39 -16.01
CA ARG A 81 -10.52 7.28 -17.34
C ARG A 81 -9.02 7.00 -17.28
N ASN A 82 -8.30 7.72 -16.42
CA ASN A 82 -6.87 7.54 -16.20
C ASN A 82 -6.47 7.65 -14.72
N LEU A 83 -7.42 7.87 -13.83
CA LEU A 83 -7.18 7.92 -12.39
C LEU A 83 -7.79 6.69 -11.73
N VAL A 84 -7.04 6.10 -10.82
CA VAL A 84 -7.48 4.98 -10.02
C VAL A 84 -7.47 5.41 -8.56
N TYR A 85 -8.57 5.18 -7.86
CA TYR A 85 -8.73 5.52 -6.46
C TYR A 85 -8.68 4.25 -5.64
N LEU A 86 -7.81 4.20 -4.65
CA LEU A 86 -7.52 2.99 -3.90
C LEU A 86 -7.56 3.22 -2.40
N ASP A 87 -7.98 2.18 -1.70
CA ASP A 87 -7.93 2.07 -0.25
C ASP A 87 -6.90 1.00 0.09
N VAL A 88 -6.05 1.28 1.07
CA VAL A 88 -5.03 0.34 1.51
C VAL A 88 -5.13 0.16 3.01
N GLU A 89 -5.24 -1.09 3.44
CA GLU A 89 -5.26 -1.44 4.86
C GLU A 89 -3.96 -2.15 5.20
N VAL A 90 -3.31 -1.73 6.28
CA VAL A 90 -2.08 -2.33 6.76
C VAL A 90 -2.31 -2.96 8.12
N GLN A 91 -1.99 -4.24 8.23
CA GLN A 91 -2.14 -5.00 9.47
C GLN A 91 -0.83 -5.73 9.80
N SER A 92 -0.58 -5.91 11.09
CA SER A 92 0.46 -6.85 11.53
C SER A 92 -0.05 -8.28 11.34
N LEU A 93 0.85 -9.26 11.35
CA LEU A 93 0.44 -10.66 11.21
C LEU A 93 -0.45 -11.14 12.36
N SER A 94 -0.39 -10.46 13.52
CA SER A 94 -1.28 -10.76 14.63
C SER A 94 -2.69 -10.20 14.45
N GLY A 95 -2.94 -9.48 13.35
CA GLY A 95 -4.26 -8.91 13.06
C GLY A 95 -4.49 -7.49 13.55
N LYS A 96 -3.47 -6.85 14.12
CA LYS A 96 -3.56 -5.48 14.60
C LYS A 96 -3.56 -4.50 13.43
N SER A 97 -4.52 -3.56 13.40
CA SER A 97 -4.53 -2.48 12.42
C SER A 97 -3.40 -1.51 12.70
N VAL A 98 -2.50 -1.35 11.74
CA VAL A 98 -1.31 -0.50 11.86
C VAL A 98 -1.51 0.84 11.18
N ALA A 99 -2.06 0.83 9.97
CA ALA A 99 -2.24 2.05 9.20
C ALA A 99 -3.31 1.88 8.14
N ARG A 100 -3.78 3.00 7.60
CA ARG A 100 -4.69 3.02 6.48
C ARG A 100 -4.29 4.12 5.52
N GLY A 101 -4.40 3.84 4.23
CA GLY A 101 -4.05 4.80 3.20
C GLY A 101 -5.15 4.99 2.18
N LEU A 102 -5.25 6.21 1.68
CA LEU A 102 -6.03 6.52 0.48
C LEU A 102 -5.06 6.99 -0.57
N VAL A 103 -5.10 6.38 -1.73
CA VAL A 103 -4.14 6.64 -2.81
C VAL A 103 -4.90 6.96 -4.09
N THR A 104 -4.46 8.00 -4.78
CA THR A 104 -4.89 8.28 -6.14
C THR A 104 -3.70 8.04 -7.05
N TYR A 105 -3.87 7.14 -8.01
CA TYR A 105 -2.82 6.74 -8.93
C TYR A 105 -3.24 7.06 -10.35
N LYS A 106 -2.32 7.63 -11.13
CA LYS A 106 -2.59 7.99 -12.53
C LYS A 106 -1.93 6.97 -13.45
N LEU A 107 -2.70 6.40 -14.35
CA LEU A 107 -2.24 5.54 -15.45
C LEU A 107 -2.20 6.35 -16.74
N GLY A 108 -1.02 6.50 -17.29
CA GLY A 108 -0.86 7.27 -18.54
C GLY A 108 -0.32 8.65 -18.42
#